data_880fa1d26cb064ec7783bee1ed90b5a9
#
_entry.id   880fa1d26cb064ec7783bee1ed90b5a9
#
_cell.length_a   1.000
_cell.length_b   1.000
_cell.length_c   1.000
_cell.angle_alpha   90.00
_cell.angle_beta   90.00
_cell.angle_gamma   90.00
#
_symmetry.space_group_name_H-M   'P 1'
#
loop_
_entity.id
_entity.type
_entity.pdbx_description
1 polymer ?
#
loop_
_entity_poly.entity_id
_entity_poly.type
_entity_poly.pdbx_seq_one_letter_code
_entity_poly.pdbx_strand_id
1 'polypeptide(L)'
;VLSNRYEAEFEGSLFYTYQALRRLNPSPYMFYFSSGDLELAGASPETLVKLKNGRLFTYPLAGTRKRGATPQEDAELQNELLRDEKELAEHNMLVDLGRNDLGRISEFGSVRVEKYMNILKFSHVMHIGSEVSSKIKRGLDAVDAVDSVLPAGTLSGAPKLRAMEIIDELENNRRGIYGGGIGYIDLAGNLDISIAIRLAYAKNGRVYIRSGAGIVADSVPEKEDAECKNKARAVMAALERSGGDGNGAAD
;
A
#
# COMPACT_ATOMS: atom_id res chain seq x y z
N VAL A 1 1.55 -12.55 3.79
CA VAL A 1 2.45 -11.44 4.15
C VAL A 1 2.62 -11.41 5.66
N LEU A 2 3.87 -11.39 6.15
CA LEU A 2 4.19 -11.17 7.55
C LEU A 2 4.77 -9.76 7.73
N SER A 3 4.55 -9.17 8.93
CA SER A 3 4.97 -7.81 9.18
C SER A 3 5.64 -7.61 10.54
N ASN A 4 6.59 -6.67 10.60
CA ASN A 4 7.29 -6.25 11.80
C ASN A 4 6.83 -4.86 12.25
N ARG A 5 6.65 -4.67 13.56
CA ARG A 5 6.36 -3.39 14.18
C ARG A 5 7.65 -2.78 14.75
N TYR A 6 7.87 -1.52 14.43
CA TYR A 6 8.91 -0.67 15.00
C TYR A 6 8.23 0.38 15.87
N GLU A 7 8.75 0.62 17.07
CA GLU A 7 8.18 1.61 17.99
C GLU A 7 9.26 2.34 18.75
N ALA A 8 8.99 3.60 19.10
CA ALA A 8 9.85 4.45 19.89
C ALA A 8 9.02 5.42 20.74
N GLU A 9 9.62 6.02 21.76
CA GLU A 9 9.07 7.21 22.39
C GLU A 9 9.05 8.37 21.40
N PHE A 10 8.02 9.19 21.45
CA PHE A 10 7.82 10.28 20.51
C PHE A 10 7.19 11.48 21.18
N GLU A 11 7.85 12.61 21.05
CA GLU A 11 7.36 13.92 21.42
C GLU A 11 7.31 14.82 20.19
N GLY A 12 6.28 15.64 20.06
CA GLY A 12 6.08 16.52 18.92
C GLY A 12 4.90 16.13 18.03
N SER A 13 4.94 16.50 16.76
CA SER A 13 3.85 16.27 15.81
C SER A 13 4.33 15.57 14.54
N LEU A 14 3.58 14.57 14.12
CA LEU A 14 3.79 13.89 12.84
C LEU A 14 3.49 14.78 11.61
N PHE A 15 3.01 16.01 11.81
CA PHE A 15 2.87 16.97 10.74
C PHE A 15 4.23 17.28 10.07
N TYR A 16 5.27 17.44 10.85
CA TYR A 16 6.63 17.65 10.33
C TYR A 16 7.16 16.41 9.61
N THR A 17 6.86 15.21 10.12
CA THR A 17 7.15 13.94 9.43
C THR A 17 6.43 13.88 8.07
N TYR A 18 5.17 14.31 8.00
CA TYR A 18 4.42 14.41 6.74
C TYR A 18 5.09 15.37 5.75
N GLN A 19 5.53 16.55 6.21
CA GLN A 19 6.25 17.50 5.36
C GLN A 19 7.57 16.92 4.82
N ALA A 20 8.31 16.19 5.66
CA ALA A 20 9.53 15.49 5.25
C ALA A 20 9.22 14.38 4.23
N LEU A 21 8.19 13.56 4.44
CA LEU A 21 7.75 12.51 3.51
C LEU A 21 7.42 13.07 2.13
N ARG A 22 6.76 14.22 2.04
CA ARG A 22 6.44 14.87 0.75
C ARG A 22 7.69 15.17 -0.10
N ARG A 23 8.82 15.40 0.54
CA ARG A 23 10.10 15.70 -0.13
C ARG A 23 10.91 14.43 -0.39
N LEU A 24 10.90 13.48 0.56
CA LEU A 24 11.73 12.28 0.50
C LEU A 24 11.14 11.18 -0.38
N ASN A 25 9.83 10.97 -0.29
CA ASN A 25 9.14 9.86 -0.94
C ASN A 25 7.71 10.24 -1.34
N PRO A 26 7.53 11.16 -2.31
CA PRO A 26 6.20 11.50 -2.80
C PRO A 26 5.53 10.25 -3.37
N SER A 27 4.27 10.06 -3.03
CA SER A 27 3.45 8.91 -3.41
C SER A 27 2.07 9.39 -3.87
N PRO A 28 1.31 8.57 -4.62
CA PRO A 28 -0.03 8.95 -5.09
C PRO A 28 -0.99 9.37 -3.96
N TYR A 29 -0.85 8.75 -2.79
CA TYR A 29 -1.65 9.06 -1.62
C TYR A 29 -0.76 9.60 -0.50
N MET A 30 -0.79 10.91 -0.33
CA MET A 30 -0.11 11.61 0.76
C MET A 30 -1.15 12.05 1.78
N PHE A 31 -1.00 11.66 3.03
CA PHE A 31 -1.99 11.98 4.06
C PHE A 31 -1.36 12.35 5.40
N TYR A 32 -2.02 13.27 6.06
CA TYR A 32 -1.84 13.59 7.48
C TYR A 32 -3.20 13.66 8.12
N PHE A 33 -3.34 13.05 9.27
CA PHE A 33 -4.56 13.02 10.04
C PHE A 33 -4.23 13.23 11.52
N SER A 34 -5.02 14.06 12.19
CA SER A 34 -4.90 14.31 13.65
C SER A 34 -6.27 14.33 14.28
N SER A 35 -6.47 13.54 15.32
CA SER A 35 -7.73 13.48 16.07
C SER A 35 -7.46 13.04 17.50
N GLY A 36 -7.70 13.95 18.46
CA GLY A 36 -7.44 13.68 19.88
C GLY A 36 -5.97 13.35 20.15
N ASP A 37 -5.73 12.15 20.66
CA ASP A 37 -4.41 11.62 20.98
C ASP A 37 -3.73 10.84 19.85
N LEU A 38 -4.38 10.77 18.67
CA LEU A 38 -3.91 10.03 17.51
C LEU A 38 -3.46 10.97 16.39
N GLU A 39 -2.25 10.80 15.93
CA GLU A 39 -1.76 11.38 14.68
C GLU A 39 -1.32 10.28 13.69
N LEU A 40 -1.51 10.53 12.39
CA LEU A 40 -1.00 9.70 11.30
C LEU A 40 -0.30 10.56 10.26
N ALA A 41 0.81 10.08 9.74
CA ALA A 41 1.49 10.64 8.58
C ALA A 41 1.91 9.51 7.63
N GLY A 42 1.60 9.61 6.35
CA GLY A 42 1.92 8.54 5.42
C GLY A 42 2.00 8.94 3.96
N ALA A 43 2.60 8.03 3.18
CA ALA A 43 2.84 8.15 1.75
C ALA A 43 2.58 6.80 1.07
N SER A 44 1.30 6.44 0.91
CA SER A 44 0.91 5.15 0.32
C SER A 44 1.02 5.17 -1.20
N PRO A 45 1.65 4.17 -1.80
CA PRO A 45 1.72 4.05 -3.26
C PRO A 45 0.51 3.33 -3.86
N GLU A 46 -0.34 2.69 -3.04
CA GLU A 46 -1.25 1.65 -3.52
C GLU A 46 -2.71 1.98 -3.21
N THR A 47 -3.54 1.95 -4.25
CA THR A 47 -5.00 2.06 -4.13
C THR A 47 -5.57 0.77 -3.55
N LEU A 48 -6.36 0.86 -2.50
CA LEU A 48 -7.15 -0.27 -2.00
C LEU A 48 -8.35 -0.50 -2.92
N VAL A 49 -9.21 0.51 -3.02
CA VAL A 49 -10.38 0.50 -3.91
C VAL A 49 -10.80 1.93 -4.23
N LYS A 50 -11.29 2.12 -5.45
CA LYS A 50 -11.89 3.36 -5.91
C LYS A 50 -13.28 3.09 -6.47
N LEU A 51 -14.26 3.90 -6.10
CA LEU A 51 -15.59 3.92 -6.68
C LEU A 51 -15.84 5.28 -7.31
N LYS A 52 -16.12 5.30 -8.60
CA LYS A 52 -16.40 6.54 -9.33
C LYS A 52 -17.58 6.33 -10.28
N ASN A 53 -18.66 7.09 -10.07
CA ASN A 53 -19.87 7.04 -10.90
C ASN A 53 -20.41 5.61 -11.08
N GLY A 54 -20.48 4.84 -9.99
CA GLY A 54 -20.95 3.45 -9.99
C GLY A 54 -19.96 2.41 -10.55
N ARG A 55 -18.74 2.80 -10.90
CA ARG A 55 -17.67 1.89 -11.33
C ARG A 55 -16.63 1.74 -10.24
N LEU A 56 -16.29 0.49 -9.93
CA LEU A 56 -15.24 0.10 -9.01
C LEU A 56 -13.93 -0.10 -9.78
N PHE A 57 -12.83 0.22 -9.11
CA PHE A 57 -11.48 0.03 -9.66
C PHE A 57 -10.52 -0.45 -8.57
N THR A 58 -9.59 -1.30 -8.94
CA THR A 58 -8.37 -1.58 -8.18
C THR A 58 -7.19 -1.64 -9.15
N TYR A 59 -5.99 -1.37 -8.64
CA TYR A 59 -4.79 -1.20 -9.45
C TYR A 59 -3.66 -2.08 -8.90
N PRO A 60 -3.69 -3.40 -9.17
CA PRO A 60 -2.62 -4.30 -8.75
C PRO A 60 -1.26 -3.84 -9.28
N LEU A 61 -0.28 -3.75 -8.37
CA LEU A 61 1.11 -3.42 -8.67
C LEU A 61 2.00 -4.52 -8.15
N ALA A 62 2.90 -5.02 -8.97
CA ALA A 62 3.95 -5.97 -8.58
C ALA A 62 5.21 -5.73 -9.38
N GLY A 63 6.28 -6.39 -8.97
CA GLY A 63 7.57 -6.26 -9.61
C GLY A 63 8.16 -4.86 -9.48
N THR A 64 9.45 -4.78 -9.22
CA THR A 64 10.13 -3.49 -9.11
C THR A 64 11.50 -3.58 -9.77
N ARG A 65 11.78 -2.61 -10.64
CA ARG A 65 13.15 -2.34 -11.12
C ARG A 65 13.44 -0.85 -10.96
N LYS A 66 14.69 -0.52 -10.72
CA LYS A 66 15.15 0.88 -10.75
C LYS A 66 15.03 1.44 -12.18
N ARG A 67 14.96 2.76 -12.30
CA ARG A 67 15.08 3.41 -13.59
C ARG A 67 16.51 3.31 -14.11
N GLY A 68 16.67 3.10 -15.40
CA GLY A 68 17.96 3.14 -16.08
C GLY A 68 18.53 4.56 -16.11
N ALA A 69 19.85 4.68 -16.10
CA ALA A 69 20.53 5.97 -16.26
C ALA A 69 20.42 6.50 -17.71
N THR A 70 20.19 5.61 -18.66
CA THR A 70 19.98 5.93 -20.08
C THR A 70 18.66 5.31 -20.57
N PRO A 71 18.07 5.84 -21.67
CA PRO A 71 16.89 5.25 -22.28
C PRO A 71 17.07 3.77 -22.67
N GLN A 72 18.28 3.39 -23.08
CA GLN A 72 18.60 2.02 -23.45
C GLN A 72 18.62 1.10 -22.24
N GLU A 73 19.33 1.48 -21.16
CA GLU A 73 19.34 0.74 -19.89
C GLU A 73 17.92 0.62 -19.30
N ASP A 74 17.12 1.70 -19.40
CA ASP A 74 15.73 1.71 -18.95
C ASP A 74 14.87 0.69 -19.72
N ALA A 75 15.10 0.53 -21.02
CA ALA A 75 14.44 -0.46 -21.84
C ALA A 75 14.90 -1.90 -21.55
N GLU A 76 16.18 -2.10 -21.26
CA GLU A 76 16.72 -3.40 -20.86
C GLU A 76 16.13 -3.86 -19.52
N LEU A 77 16.11 -2.99 -18.50
CA LEU A 77 15.50 -3.27 -17.20
C LEU A 77 13.99 -3.53 -17.30
N GLN A 78 13.29 -2.81 -18.18
CA GLN A 78 11.89 -3.08 -18.47
C GLN A 78 11.70 -4.48 -19.08
N ASN A 79 12.53 -4.86 -20.07
CA ASN A 79 12.45 -6.18 -20.71
C ASN A 79 12.82 -7.31 -19.71
N GLU A 80 13.79 -7.08 -18.82
CA GLU A 80 14.12 -8.00 -17.75
C GLU A 80 12.91 -8.23 -16.85
N LEU A 81 12.26 -7.14 -16.38
CA LEU A 81 11.08 -7.22 -15.52
C LEU A 81 9.93 -8.00 -16.19
N LEU A 82 9.68 -7.76 -17.48
CA LEU A 82 8.63 -8.46 -18.24
C LEU A 82 8.95 -9.92 -18.58
N ARG A 83 10.17 -10.40 -18.28
CA ARG A 83 10.57 -11.81 -18.47
C ARG A 83 10.79 -12.52 -17.14
N ASP A 84 10.68 -11.83 -16.03
CA ASP A 84 10.82 -12.40 -14.70
C ASP A 84 9.58 -13.22 -14.35
N GLU A 85 9.65 -14.54 -14.49
CA GLU A 85 8.52 -15.46 -14.28
C GLU A 85 7.95 -15.35 -12.85
N LYS A 86 8.79 -15.10 -11.84
CA LYS A 86 8.35 -14.92 -10.45
C LYS A 86 7.50 -13.66 -10.32
N GLU A 87 7.99 -12.54 -10.84
CA GLU A 87 7.27 -11.25 -10.77
C GLU A 87 5.95 -11.30 -11.56
N LEU A 88 5.94 -11.97 -12.71
CA LEU A 88 4.73 -12.17 -13.51
C LEU A 88 3.72 -13.07 -12.80
N ALA A 89 4.16 -14.14 -12.14
CA ALA A 89 3.29 -15.04 -11.38
C ALA A 89 2.68 -14.32 -10.17
N GLU A 90 3.47 -13.54 -9.43
CA GLU A 90 3.00 -12.70 -8.33
C GLU A 90 1.97 -11.68 -8.82
N HIS A 91 2.25 -10.99 -9.92
CA HIS A 91 1.34 -10.01 -10.49
C HIS A 91 0.00 -10.64 -10.92
N ASN A 92 0.03 -11.82 -11.55
CA ASN A 92 -1.18 -12.56 -11.91
C ASN A 92 -2.03 -12.88 -10.67
N MET A 93 -1.39 -13.33 -9.60
CA MET A 93 -2.08 -13.61 -8.33
C MET A 93 -2.76 -12.34 -7.79
N LEU A 94 -2.11 -11.18 -7.83
CA LEU A 94 -2.68 -9.92 -7.38
C LEU A 94 -3.84 -9.45 -8.27
N VAL A 95 -3.76 -9.65 -9.59
CA VAL A 95 -4.86 -9.35 -10.52
C VAL A 95 -6.07 -10.22 -10.22
N ASP A 96 -5.87 -11.53 -10.01
CA ASP A 96 -6.97 -12.45 -9.67
C ASP A 96 -7.57 -12.14 -8.31
N LEU A 97 -6.76 -11.74 -7.33
CA LEU A 97 -7.23 -11.29 -6.04
C LEU A 97 -8.11 -10.04 -6.17
N GLY A 98 -7.68 -9.04 -6.95
CA GLY A 98 -8.47 -7.85 -7.24
C GLY A 98 -9.78 -8.16 -7.96
N ARG A 99 -9.76 -9.09 -8.92
CA ARG A 99 -10.98 -9.57 -9.60
C ARG A 99 -11.96 -10.23 -8.62
N ASN A 100 -11.46 -11.06 -7.70
CA ASN A 100 -12.27 -11.73 -6.70
C ASN A 100 -12.87 -10.74 -5.69
N ASP A 101 -12.07 -9.80 -5.17
CA ASP A 101 -12.51 -8.80 -4.22
C ASP A 101 -13.62 -7.91 -4.83
N LEU A 102 -13.41 -7.37 -6.01
CA LEU A 102 -14.44 -6.59 -6.71
C LEU A 102 -15.65 -7.44 -7.11
N GLY A 103 -15.43 -8.70 -7.50
CA GLY A 103 -16.49 -9.61 -7.97
C GLY A 103 -17.60 -9.85 -6.93
N ARG A 104 -17.29 -9.79 -5.64
CA ARG A 104 -18.23 -9.99 -4.53
C ARG A 104 -19.37 -8.96 -4.54
N ILE A 105 -19.08 -7.73 -4.93
CA ILE A 105 -20.01 -6.59 -4.90
C ILE A 105 -20.38 -6.07 -6.28
N SER A 106 -19.92 -6.70 -7.35
CA SER A 106 -20.13 -6.26 -8.73
C SER A 106 -21.33 -6.91 -9.40
N GLU A 107 -21.94 -6.23 -10.34
CA GLU A 107 -22.91 -6.83 -11.26
C GLU A 107 -22.25 -8.02 -11.96
N PHE A 108 -23.00 -9.12 -12.13
CA PHE A 108 -22.51 -10.33 -12.77
C PHE A 108 -21.98 -10.06 -14.18
N GLY A 109 -20.80 -10.57 -14.51
CA GLY A 109 -20.16 -10.40 -15.80
C GLY A 109 -19.57 -9.00 -16.06
N SER A 110 -19.55 -8.09 -15.07
CA SER A 110 -19.03 -6.73 -15.23
C SER A 110 -17.54 -6.59 -14.90
N VAL A 111 -16.95 -7.56 -14.21
CA VAL A 111 -15.51 -7.52 -13.83
C VAL A 111 -14.65 -7.68 -15.08
N ARG A 112 -13.76 -6.72 -15.32
CA ARG A 112 -12.86 -6.66 -16.47
C ARG A 112 -11.45 -6.27 -16.05
N VAL A 113 -10.45 -6.80 -16.75
CA VAL A 113 -9.07 -6.31 -16.71
C VAL A 113 -8.92 -5.34 -17.87
N GLU A 114 -8.92 -4.05 -17.60
CA GLU A 114 -8.87 -2.99 -18.63
C GLU A 114 -7.45 -2.82 -19.18
N LYS A 115 -6.46 -2.88 -18.29
CA LYS A 115 -5.03 -2.87 -18.63
C LYS A 115 -4.38 -4.03 -17.91
N TYR A 116 -3.53 -4.73 -18.61
CA TYR A 116 -2.90 -5.93 -18.09
C TYR A 116 -1.39 -5.88 -18.31
N MET A 117 -0.64 -6.03 -17.21
CA MET A 117 0.83 -6.07 -17.20
C MET A 117 1.52 -4.90 -17.91
N ASN A 118 1.01 -3.69 -17.75
CA ASN A 118 1.65 -2.49 -18.28
C ASN A 118 2.82 -2.05 -17.41
N ILE A 119 3.89 -1.58 -18.03
CA ILE A 119 4.98 -0.95 -17.27
C ILE A 119 4.60 0.47 -16.89
N LEU A 120 4.57 0.72 -15.60
CA LEU A 120 4.36 2.04 -15.01
C LEU A 120 5.71 2.61 -14.58
N LYS A 121 6.14 3.70 -15.23
CA LYS A 121 7.42 4.35 -14.95
C LYS A 121 7.22 5.53 -14.01
N PHE A 122 7.89 5.48 -12.86
CA PHE A 122 7.97 6.55 -11.89
C PHE A 122 9.36 7.22 -11.95
N SER A 123 9.61 8.20 -11.11
CA SER A 123 10.89 8.95 -11.13
C SER A 123 12.12 8.07 -10.89
N HIS A 124 12.03 7.08 -9.98
CA HIS A 124 13.17 6.27 -9.53
C HIS A 124 13.01 4.78 -9.78
N VAL A 125 11.78 4.32 -10.02
CA VAL A 125 11.46 2.91 -10.20
C VAL A 125 10.44 2.72 -11.31
N MET A 126 10.32 1.47 -11.80
CA MET A 126 9.24 1.02 -12.65
C MET A 126 8.59 -0.22 -12.04
N HIS A 127 7.30 -0.39 -12.28
CA HIS A 127 6.51 -1.52 -11.80
C HIS A 127 5.69 -2.14 -12.93
N ILE A 128 5.29 -3.40 -12.77
CA ILE A 128 4.20 -4.00 -13.56
C ILE A 128 2.89 -3.58 -12.91
N GLY A 129 1.99 -3.01 -13.68
CA GLY A 129 0.69 -2.57 -13.21
C GLY A 129 -0.45 -3.07 -14.08
N SER A 130 -1.57 -3.37 -13.44
CA SER A 130 -2.83 -3.70 -14.11
C SER A 130 -3.97 -2.83 -13.57
N GLU A 131 -5.05 -2.74 -14.32
CA GLU A 131 -6.27 -2.05 -13.92
C GLU A 131 -7.43 -3.03 -14.01
N VAL A 132 -8.06 -3.32 -12.88
CA VAL A 132 -9.28 -4.13 -12.80
C VAL A 132 -10.44 -3.21 -12.52
N SER A 133 -11.49 -3.31 -13.31
CA SER A 133 -12.71 -2.53 -13.11
C SER A 133 -13.95 -3.40 -13.07
N SER A 134 -15.01 -2.85 -12.50
CA SER A 134 -16.33 -3.48 -12.51
C SER A 134 -17.43 -2.44 -12.29
N LYS A 135 -18.68 -2.87 -12.37
CA LYS A 135 -19.85 -2.08 -12.04
C LYS A 135 -20.42 -2.55 -10.70
N ILE A 136 -20.61 -1.65 -9.74
CA ILE A 136 -21.17 -1.99 -8.43
C ILE A 136 -22.62 -2.47 -8.58
N LYS A 137 -23.00 -3.49 -7.80
CA LYS A 137 -24.39 -3.98 -7.75
C LYS A 137 -25.33 -2.88 -7.29
N ARG A 138 -26.53 -2.87 -7.85
CA ARG A 138 -27.58 -1.98 -7.40
C ARG A 138 -27.91 -2.20 -5.91
N GLY A 139 -27.98 -1.13 -5.15
CA GLY A 139 -28.30 -1.14 -3.71
C GLY A 139 -27.08 -1.29 -2.82
N LEU A 140 -25.87 -1.45 -3.38
CA LEU A 140 -24.61 -1.37 -2.63
C LEU A 140 -23.98 0.01 -2.81
N ASP A 141 -23.15 0.40 -1.85
CA ASP A 141 -22.55 1.73 -1.78
C ASP A 141 -21.01 1.68 -1.54
N ALA A 142 -20.45 2.85 -1.24
CA ALA A 142 -19.03 3.01 -0.98
C ALA A 142 -18.54 2.26 0.28
N VAL A 143 -19.40 2.09 1.29
CA VAL A 143 -19.06 1.37 2.51
C VAL A 143 -18.98 -0.13 2.22
N ASP A 144 -19.93 -0.67 1.46
CA ASP A 144 -19.90 -2.06 0.98
C ASP A 144 -18.64 -2.34 0.16
N ALA A 145 -18.20 -1.34 -0.64
CA ALA A 145 -16.98 -1.47 -1.43
C ALA A 145 -15.74 -1.62 -0.54
N VAL A 146 -15.63 -0.84 0.54
CA VAL A 146 -14.52 -0.96 1.50
C VAL A 146 -14.57 -2.31 2.22
N ASP A 147 -15.74 -2.71 2.72
CA ASP A 147 -15.92 -3.96 3.46
C ASP A 147 -15.55 -5.18 2.61
N SER A 148 -15.87 -5.16 1.31
CA SER A 148 -15.58 -6.29 0.41
C SER A 148 -14.10 -6.56 0.18
N VAL A 149 -13.25 -5.52 0.24
CA VAL A 149 -11.81 -5.62 -0.07
C VAL A 149 -10.94 -5.75 1.17
N LEU A 150 -11.45 -5.36 2.34
CA LEU A 150 -10.69 -5.48 3.60
C LEU A 150 -10.72 -6.92 4.15
N PRO A 151 -9.61 -7.37 4.78
CA PRO A 151 -8.28 -6.76 4.74
C PRO A 151 -7.67 -6.83 3.34
N ALA A 152 -6.78 -5.87 3.02
CA ALA A 152 -6.12 -5.83 1.72
C ALA A 152 -5.42 -7.15 1.39
N GLY A 153 -5.67 -7.69 0.20
CA GLY A 153 -5.11 -8.97 -0.23
C GLY A 153 -3.60 -8.95 -0.31
N THR A 154 -3.03 -7.84 -0.78
CA THR A 154 -1.58 -7.60 -0.87
C THR A 154 -0.88 -7.55 0.49
N LEU A 155 -1.63 -7.43 1.60
CA LEU A 155 -1.10 -7.46 2.96
C LEU A 155 -1.53 -8.69 3.76
N SER A 156 -2.40 -9.51 3.24
CA SER A 156 -2.81 -10.80 3.82
C SER A 156 -2.17 -11.96 3.06
N GLY A 157 -2.76 -12.41 2.00
CA GLY A 157 -2.30 -13.49 1.15
C GLY A 157 -3.46 -14.26 0.51
N ALA A 158 -3.12 -15.28 -0.25
CA ALA A 158 -4.08 -16.15 -0.91
C ALA A 158 -3.81 -17.63 -0.51
N PRO A 159 -4.84 -18.40 -0.08
CA PRO A 159 -6.23 -18.00 0.23
C PRO A 159 -6.34 -17.07 1.43
N LYS A 160 -7.15 -16.01 1.32
CA LYS A 160 -7.20 -14.89 2.28
C LYS A 160 -7.44 -15.33 3.72
N LEU A 161 -8.43 -16.19 3.98
CA LEU A 161 -8.78 -16.65 5.32
C LEU A 161 -7.60 -17.41 5.96
N ARG A 162 -7.00 -18.37 5.25
CA ARG A 162 -5.86 -19.13 5.80
C ARG A 162 -4.64 -18.24 6.05
N ALA A 163 -4.40 -17.28 5.16
CA ALA A 163 -3.33 -16.31 5.37
C ALA A 163 -3.56 -15.47 6.65
N MET A 164 -4.78 -15.06 6.91
CA MET A 164 -5.14 -14.32 8.14
C MET A 164 -4.95 -15.17 9.40
N GLU A 165 -5.32 -16.44 9.38
CA GLU A 165 -5.07 -17.38 10.49
C GLU A 165 -3.57 -17.51 10.78
N ILE A 166 -2.74 -17.70 9.75
CA ILE A 166 -1.29 -17.79 9.89
C ILE A 166 -0.69 -16.47 10.43
N ILE A 167 -1.21 -15.33 9.99
CA ILE A 167 -0.79 -14.02 10.52
C ILE A 167 -1.11 -13.91 12.01
N ASP A 168 -2.30 -14.33 12.43
CA ASP A 168 -2.71 -14.29 13.83
C ASP A 168 -1.88 -15.26 14.70
N GLU A 169 -1.50 -16.41 14.15
CA GLU A 169 -0.62 -17.38 14.80
C GLU A 169 0.83 -16.87 14.99
N LEU A 170 1.36 -16.11 14.02
CA LEU A 170 2.78 -15.75 13.96
C LEU A 170 3.08 -14.31 14.42
N GLU A 171 2.17 -13.37 14.24
CA GLU A 171 2.34 -11.99 14.70
C GLU A 171 1.89 -11.86 16.15
N ASN A 172 2.81 -11.56 17.06
CA ASN A 172 2.55 -11.46 18.51
C ASN A 172 1.88 -10.14 18.94
N ASN A 173 1.44 -9.32 17.99
CA ASN A 173 0.79 -8.04 18.26
C ASN A 173 -0.17 -7.64 17.12
N ARG A 174 -1.19 -6.87 17.48
CA ARG A 174 -2.19 -6.39 16.52
C ARG A 174 -1.59 -5.44 15.49
N ARG A 175 -2.04 -5.55 14.25
CA ARG A 175 -1.62 -4.67 13.14
C ARG A 175 -2.12 -3.24 13.27
N GLY A 176 -3.26 -3.04 13.96
CA GLY A 176 -3.85 -1.72 14.15
C GLY A 176 -4.25 -1.10 12.81
N ILE A 177 -3.72 0.09 12.54
CA ILE A 177 -4.01 0.87 11.32
C ILE A 177 -3.37 0.24 10.08
N TYR A 178 -2.26 -0.46 10.24
CA TYR A 178 -1.51 -1.06 9.13
C TYR A 178 -2.35 -2.07 8.35
N GLY A 179 -2.42 -1.90 7.05
CA GLY A 179 -3.20 -2.76 6.16
C GLY A 179 -4.68 -2.45 6.10
N GLY A 180 -5.14 -1.42 6.82
CA GLY A 180 -6.47 -0.86 6.67
C GLY A 180 -6.58 0.04 5.45
N GLY A 181 -7.66 0.81 5.38
CA GLY A 181 -7.91 1.79 4.32
C GLY A 181 -7.84 3.22 4.84
N ILE A 182 -7.27 4.12 4.07
CA ILE A 182 -7.30 5.56 4.35
C ILE A 182 -7.61 6.35 3.08
N GLY A 183 -8.56 7.26 3.17
CA GLY A 183 -9.03 8.04 2.04
C GLY A 183 -10.31 8.78 2.35
N TYR A 184 -11.19 8.92 1.39
CA TYR A 184 -12.46 9.64 1.56
C TYR A 184 -13.60 9.01 0.78
N ILE A 185 -14.81 9.26 1.27
CA ILE A 185 -16.06 9.07 0.56
C ILE A 185 -16.68 10.47 0.38
N ASP A 186 -17.01 10.84 -0.85
CA ASP A 186 -17.64 12.13 -1.13
C ASP A 186 -19.18 12.07 -0.98
N LEU A 187 -19.82 13.25 -0.99
CA LEU A 187 -21.27 13.36 -0.84
C LEU A 187 -22.06 12.82 -2.03
N ALA A 188 -21.39 12.55 -3.16
CA ALA A 188 -21.99 11.92 -4.33
C ALA A 188 -21.87 10.39 -4.29
N GLY A 189 -21.30 9.83 -3.21
CA GLY A 189 -21.10 8.40 -3.03
C GLY A 189 -19.88 7.83 -3.76
N ASN A 190 -18.98 8.68 -4.29
CA ASN A 190 -17.71 8.20 -4.81
C ASN A 190 -16.73 7.95 -3.66
N LEU A 191 -15.75 7.10 -3.91
CA LEU A 191 -14.77 6.63 -2.96
C LEU A 191 -13.38 6.63 -3.59
N ASP A 192 -12.38 7.07 -2.84
CA ASP A 192 -10.97 6.88 -3.20
C ASP A 192 -10.16 6.57 -1.94
N ILE A 193 -9.76 5.30 -1.78
CA ILE A 193 -9.10 4.79 -0.57
C ILE A 193 -7.82 4.08 -0.96
N SER A 194 -6.73 4.44 -0.29
CA SER A 194 -5.43 3.77 -0.35
C SER A 194 -5.30 2.70 0.73
N ILE A 195 -4.39 1.77 0.54
CA ILE A 195 -3.96 0.87 1.61
C ILE A 195 -3.14 1.67 2.63
N ALA A 196 -3.41 1.47 3.91
CA ALA A 196 -2.69 2.11 5.01
C ALA A 196 -1.32 1.44 5.23
N ILE A 197 -0.36 1.80 4.38
CA ILE A 197 1.04 1.37 4.41
C ILE A 197 1.97 2.58 4.25
N ARG A 198 3.26 2.39 4.51
CA ARG A 198 4.26 3.47 4.43
C ARG A 198 3.85 4.68 5.28
N LEU A 199 3.42 4.40 6.50
CA LEU A 199 2.93 5.39 7.45
C LEU A 199 3.58 5.22 8.82
N ALA A 200 3.61 6.33 9.58
CA ALA A 200 3.77 6.34 11.02
C ALA A 200 2.46 6.77 11.67
N TYR A 201 2.15 6.23 12.84
CA TYR A 201 1.13 6.78 13.70
C TYR A 201 1.66 7.00 15.12
N ALA A 202 1.26 8.11 15.74
CA ALA A 202 1.61 8.44 17.10
C ALA A 202 0.39 8.35 17.99
N LYS A 203 0.56 7.75 19.16
CA LYS A 203 -0.46 7.63 20.19
C LYS A 203 0.16 7.44 21.56
N ASN A 204 -0.36 8.13 22.57
CA ASN A 204 0.08 7.99 23.97
C ASN A 204 1.60 8.17 24.14
N GLY A 205 2.22 9.18 23.51
CA GLY A 205 3.65 9.45 23.62
C GLY A 205 4.57 8.44 22.92
N ARG A 206 4.04 7.61 22.06
CA ARG A 206 4.82 6.64 21.27
C ARG A 206 4.48 6.74 19.78
N VAL A 207 5.47 6.50 18.95
CA VAL A 207 5.30 6.37 17.50
C VAL A 207 5.47 4.92 17.07
N TYR A 208 4.69 4.53 16.08
CA TYR A 208 4.65 3.19 15.54
C TYR A 208 4.78 3.25 14.03
N ILE A 209 5.65 2.39 13.49
CA ILE A 209 5.79 2.12 12.06
C ILE A 209 5.64 0.61 11.88
N ARG A 210 4.97 0.17 10.82
CA ARG A 210 4.90 -1.25 10.48
C ARG A 210 5.18 -1.45 8.99
N SER A 211 5.88 -2.52 8.68
CA SER A 211 6.14 -2.95 7.31
C SER A 211 6.19 -4.46 7.23
N GLY A 212 5.92 -5.01 6.05
CA GLY A 212 5.87 -6.45 5.82
C GLY A 212 6.41 -6.86 4.47
N ALA A 213 6.66 -8.16 4.35
CA ALA A 213 7.07 -8.82 3.13
C ALA A 213 6.18 -10.03 2.80
N GLY A 214 6.05 -10.35 1.52
CA GLY A 214 5.39 -11.54 1.04
C GLY A 214 6.24 -12.76 1.36
N ILE A 215 5.64 -13.77 2.01
CA ILE A 215 6.36 -15.00 2.36
C ILE A 215 5.84 -16.14 1.49
N VAL A 216 6.73 -16.75 0.74
CA VAL A 216 6.48 -17.90 -0.13
C VAL A 216 7.47 -19.03 0.19
N ALA A 217 7.28 -20.20 -0.40
CA ALA A 217 8.14 -21.38 -0.12
C ALA A 217 9.64 -21.12 -0.36
N ASP A 218 9.96 -20.30 -1.36
CA ASP A 218 11.35 -19.99 -1.74
C ASP A 218 11.89 -18.71 -1.06
N SER A 219 11.15 -18.12 -0.12
CA SER A 219 11.59 -16.95 0.63
C SER A 219 12.81 -17.28 1.50
N VAL A 220 13.79 -16.38 1.47
CA VAL A 220 14.96 -16.41 2.34
C VAL A 220 14.74 -15.42 3.48
N PRO A 221 14.68 -15.86 4.77
CA PRO A 221 14.29 -15.03 5.90
C PRO A 221 15.06 -13.71 6.01
N GLU A 222 16.37 -13.73 5.78
CA GLU A 222 17.22 -12.55 5.87
C GLU A 222 16.90 -11.52 4.77
N LYS A 223 16.50 -11.99 3.58
CA LYS A 223 16.09 -11.10 2.48
C LYS A 223 14.74 -10.46 2.75
N GLU A 224 13.80 -11.23 3.29
CA GLU A 224 12.46 -10.73 3.63
C GLU A 224 12.52 -9.73 4.80
N ASP A 225 13.36 -9.97 5.82
CA ASP A 225 13.61 -9.00 6.90
C ASP A 225 14.25 -7.71 6.36
N ALA A 226 15.23 -7.82 5.46
CA ALA A 226 15.84 -6.67 4.80
C ALA A 226 14.81 -5.90 3.96
N GLU A 227 13.89 -6.58 3.29
CA GLU A 227 12.79 -5.95 2.55
C GLU A 227 11.86 -5.18 3.48
N CYS A 228 11.45 -5.76 4.61
CA CYS A 228 10.66 -5.07 5.64
C CYS A 228 11.36 -3.79 6.10
N LYS A 229 12.65 -3.86 6.46
CA LYS A 229 13.44 -2.71 6.88
C LYS A 229 13.52 -1.63 5.79
N ASN A 230 13.74 -2.04 4.54
CA ASN A 230 13.80 -1.12 3.39
C ASN A 230 12.46 -0.40 3.16
N LYS A 231 11.33 -1.12 3.31
CA LYS A 231 9.99 -0.54 3.20
C LYS A 231 9.68 0.47 4.30
N ALA A 232 10.22 0.31 5.50
CA ALA A 232 10.08 1.26 6.62
C ALA A 232 11.01 2.47 6.51
N ARG A 233 12.14 2.34 5.81
CA ARG A 233 13.25 3.30 5.80
C ARG A 233 12.85 4.73 5.49
N ALA A 234 12.00 4.97 4.48
CA ALA A 234 11.60 6.31 4.10
C ALA A 234 10.80 7.02 5.21
N VAL A 235 9.93 6.27 5.90
CA VAL A 235 9.13 6.78 7.01
C VAL A 235 10.02 7.04 8.23
N MET A 236 10.96 6.14 8.55
CA MET A 236 11.92 6.32 9.63
C MET A 236 12.81 7.55 9.38
N ALA A 237 13.37 7.69 8.18
CA ALA A 237 14.21 8.83 7.83
C ALA A 237 13.43 10.17 7.87
N ALA A 238 12.15 10.17 7.52
CA ALA A 238 11.31 11.35 7.66
C ALA A 238 11.04 11.70 9.12
N LEU A 239 10.85 10.69 9.96
CA LEU A 239 10.64 10.86 11.40
C LEU A 239 11.89 11.42 12.08
N GLU A 240 13.07 10.87 11.78
CA GLU A 240 14.36 11.32 12.31
C GLU A 240 14.62 12.80 11.96
N ARG A 241 14.36 13.21 10.71
CA ARG A 241 14.51 14.60 10.29
C ARG A 241 13.55 15.55 10.99
N SER A 242 12.34 15.09 11.28
CA SER A 242 11.35 15.91 11.99
C SER A 242 11.60 16.02 13.50
N GLY A 243 12.27 15.04 14.12
CA GLY A 243 12.66 15.06 15.53
C GLY A 243 13.89 15.93 15.83
N GLY A 244 14.73 16.17 14.81
CA GLY A 244 15.90 17.06 14.91
C GLY A 244 15.57 18.55 14.83
N ASP A 245 14.43 18.93 14.23
CA ASP A 245 14.03 20.31 13.96
C ASP A 245 13.08 20.90 15.05
N GLY A 246 12.99 20.27 16.22
CA GLY A 246 12.21 20.79 17.36
C GLY A 246 12.67 22.15 17.90
N ASN A 247 13.71 22.75 17.29
CA ASN A 247 14.24 24.10 17.57
C ASN A 247 14.73 24.78 16.29
N GLY A 248 13.90 24.98 15.31
CA GLY A 248 14.31 25.64 14.07
C GLY A 248 13.18 26.43 13.44
N ALA A 249 13.24 27.71 13.70
CA ALA A 249 12.56 28.84 13.09
C ALA A 249 11.82 28.60 11.77
N ALA A 250 10.60 29.11 11.72
CA ALA A 250 9.97 29.56 10.47
C ALA A 250 10.90 30.54 9.74
N ASP A 251 11.22 30.23 8.52
CA ASP A 251 11.57 31.14 7.43
C ASP A 251 10.78 30.75 6.18
#